data_e59460b1c434ea4bb9adc696d51dc003
#
_entry.id   e59460b1c434ea4bb9adc696d51dc003
#
_cell.length_a   1.000
_cell.length_b   1.000
_cell.length_c   1.000
_cell.angle_alpha   90.00
_cell.angle_beta   90.00
_cell.angle_gamma   90.00
#
_symmetry.space_group_name_H-M   'P 1'
#
loop_
_entity.id
_entity.type
_entity.pdbx_description
1 polymer ?
#
loop_
_entity_poly.entity_id
_entity_poly.type
_entity_poly.pdbx_seq_one_letter_code
_entity_poly.pdbx_strand_id
1 'polypeptide(L)'
;MNSENNILIIGGTGFIGYHLAKRSLKKGWAVTSISSKAPKKKRYLPKVKYLLCDITKKKALRGNIQKQFKYVVNLGGYVDHSNKKKTFQSHYTGCKNLTEILLKKTPKAFVQIGSSIEYGNAKSPQKENFRCNPKSVYG
;
A
#
# COMPACT_ATOMS: atom_id res chain seq x y z
N MET A 1 -13.10 -1.92 21.57
CA MET A 1 -13.74 -0.84 20.80
C MET A 1 -13.98 -1.33 19.38
N ASN A 2 -15.24 -1.61 19.01
CA ASN A 2 -15.60 -1.80 17.61
C ASN A 2 -15.55 -0.41 16.94
N SER A 3 -14.41 -0.05 16.36
CA SER A 3 -14.38 1.18 15.59
C SER A 3 -15.20 0.95 14.31
N GLU A 4 -16.18 1.79 14.06
CA GLU A 4 -17.03 1.74 12.86
C GLU A 4 -16.17 1.81 11.56
N ASN A 5 -14.99 2.40 11.65
CA ASN A 5 -14.06 2.52 10.54
C ASN A 5 -12.78 1.69 10.77
N ASN A 6 -12.39 0.93 9.76
CA ASN A 6 -11.15 0.17 9.75
C ASN A 6 -10.36 0.42 8.45
N ILE A 7 -9.04 0.49 8.58
CA ILE A 7 -8.14 0.73 7.46
C ILE A 7 -7.05 -0.34 7.40
N LEU A 8 -6.79 -0.81 6.18
CA LEU A 8 -5.61 -1.62 5.85
C LEU A 8 -4.58 -0.74 5.14
N ILE A 9 -3.37 -0.71 5.67
CA ILE A 9 -2.25 0.03 5.08
C ILE A 9 -1.17 -0.96 4.66
N ILE A 10 -0.98 -1.13 3.35
CA ILE A 10 0.16 -1.86 2.82
C ILE A 10 1.37 -0.94 2.86
N GLY A 11 2.48 -1.41 3.43
CA GLY A 11 3.65 -0.55 3.67
C GLY A 11 3.51 0.38 4.89
N GLY A 12 2.65 0.03 5.85
CA GLY A 12 2.38 0.85 7.03
C GLY A 12 3.56 1.05 7.98
N THR A 13 4.65 0.30 7.84
CA THR A 13 5.90 0.48 8.61
C THR A 13 6.86 1.50 7.98
N GLY A 14 6.57 1.95 6.74
CA GLY A 14 7.32 3.00 6.05
C GLY A 14 7.04 4.40 6.61
N PHE A 15 7.65 5.42 6.01
CA PHE A 15 7.49 6.81 6.47
C PHE A 15 6.04 7.30 6.32
N ILE A 16 5.50 7.26 5.11
CA ILE A 16 4.12 7.71 4.84
C ILE A 16 3.12 6.82 5.61
N GLY A 17 3.32 5.50 5.59
CA GLY A 17 2.44 4.55 6.26
C GLY A 17 2.35 4.77 7.78
N TYR A 18 3.46 5.09 8.42
CA TYR A 18 3.48 5.45 9.84
C TYR A 18 2.62 6.69 10.14
N HIS A 19 2.77 7.77 9.35
CA HIS A 19 1.99 8.99 9.56
C HIS A 19 0.50 8.79 9.28
N LEU A 20 0.16 8.02 8.25
CA LEU A 20 -1.22 7.64 7.96
C LEU A 20 -1.82 6.82 9.10
N ALA A 21 -1.12 5.79 9.58
CA ALA A 21 -1.54 4.96 10.70
C ALA A 21 -1.78 5.80 11.97
N LYS A 22 -0.83 6.68 12.31
CA LYS A 22 -0.94 7.61 13.45
C LYS A 22 -2.17 8.51 13.35
N ARG A 23 -2.43 9.08 12.17
CA ARG A 23 -3.60 9.93 11.94
C ARG A 23 -4.91 9.15 12.01
N SER A 24 -4.95 7.94 11.44
CA SER A 24 -6.12 7.07 11.51
C SER A 24 -6.47 6.67 12.95
N LEU A 25 -5.46 6.34 13.76
CA LEU A 25 -5.64 6.08 15.20
C LEU A 25 -6.21 7.28 15.95
N LYS A 26 -5.73 8.51 15.64
CA LYS A 26 -6.26 9.75 16.24
C LYS A 26 -7.74 9.98 15.88
N LYS A 27 -8.20 9.47 14.74
CA LYS A 27 -9.61 9.48 14.34
C LYS A 27 -10.43 8.33 14.94
N GLY A 28 -9.85 7.52 15.81
CA GLY A 28 -10.52 6.36 16.42
C GLY A 28 -10.67 5.16 15.49
N TRP A 29 -9.95 5.10 14.37
CA TRP A 29 -10.05 4.00 13.43
C TRP A 29 -9.24 2.77 13.88
N ALA A 30 -9.72 1.56 13.58
CA ALA A 30 -8.92 0.34 13.72
C ALA A 30 -7.93 0.26 12.56
N VAL A 31 -6.63 0.16 12.90
CA VAL A 31 -5.55 0.19 11.90
C VAL A 31 -4.86 -1.17 11.83
N THR A 32 -4.78 -1.73 10.62
CA THR A 32 -3.96 -2.90 10.31
C THR A 32 -2.91 -2.51 9.28
N SER A 33 -1.66 -2.90 9.54
CA SER A 33 -0.53 -2.70 8.63
C SER A 33 -0.03 -4.04 8.11
N ILE A 34 0.10 -4.18 6.80
CA ILE A 34 0.83 -5.29 6.17
C ILE A 34 2.11 -4.73 5.57
N SER A 35 3.25 -5.33 5.94
CA SER A 35 4.57 -4.93 5.46
C SER A 35 5.52 -6.12 5.48
N SER A 36 6.53 -6.12 4.62
CA SER A 36 7.56 -7.18 4.58
C SER A 36 8.52 -7.14 5.77
N LYS A 37 8.58 -6.00 6.49
CA LYS A 37 9.45 -5.79 7.65
C LYS A 37 8.67 -5.19 8.81
N ALA A 38 9.08 -5.54 10.04
CA ALA A 38 8.55 -4.94 11.26
C ALA A 38 8.84 -3.43 11.31
N PRO A 39 8.03 -2.64 12.04
CA PRO A 39 8.29 -1.23 12.23
C PRO A 39 9.57 -1.01 13.03
N LYS A 40 10.36 -0.02 12.67
CA LYS A 40 11.47 0.45 13.50
C LYS A 40 10.92 0.95 14.85
N LYS A 41 11.66 0.78 15.96
CA LYS A 41 11.25 1.18 17.33
C LYS A 41 10.61 2.58 17.38
N LYS A 42 11.22 3.57 16.73
CA LYS A 42 10.74 4.97 16.67
C LYS A 42 9.46 5.18 15.86
N ARG A 43 9.00 4.18 15.10
CA ARG A 43 7.76 4.22 14.29
C ARG A 43 6.75 3.17 14.75
N TYR A 44 7.00 2.51 15.87
CA TYR A 44 6.05 1.56 16.43
C TYR A 44 4.86 2.30 17.05
N LEU A 45 3.65 1.85 16.75
CA LEU A 45 2.39 2.37 17.31
C LEU A 45 1.65 1.21 18.00
N PRO A 46 1.50 1.23 19.34
CA PRO A 46 0.97 0.07 20.10
C PRO A 46 -0.43 -0.40 19.66
N LYS A 47 -1.27 0.53 19.16
CA LYS A 47 -2.65 0.24 18.73
C LYS A 47 -2.78 -0.19 17.26
N VAL A 48 -1.66 -0.35 16.54
CA VAL A 48 -1.67 -0.86 15.15
C VAL A 48 -1.48 -2.38 15.19
N LYS A 49 -2.34 -3.10 14.47
CA LYS A 49 -2.13 -4.53 14.21
C LYS A 49 -1.13 -4.68 13.06
N TYR A 50 0.10 -5.09 13.37
CA TYR A 50 1.14 -5.36 12.38
C TYR A 50 1.10 -6.81 11.93
N LEU A 51 1.04 -7.02 10.60
CA LEU A 51 1.10 -8.33 9.96
C LEU A 51 2.31 -8.33 9.02
N LEU A 52 3.25 -9.25 9.26
CA LEU A 52 4.44 -9.38 8.41
C LEU A 52 4.09 -10.27 7.22
N CYS A 53 4.08 -9.68 6.03
CA CYS A 53 3.76 -10.41 4.80
C CYS A 53 4.34 -9.68 3.59
N ASP A 54 4.93 -10.45 2.69
CA ASP A 54 5.28 -10.00 1.36
C ASP A 54 4.06 -10.11 0.44
N ILE A 55 3.57 -8.99 -0.08
CA ILE A 55 2.37 -8.93 -0.94
C ILE A 55 2.55 -9.66 -2.27
N THR A 56 3.77 -9.96 -2.69
CA THR A 56 4.05 -10.78 -3.87
C THR A 56 3.68 -12.25 -3.65
N LYS A 57 3.56 -12.68 -2.39
CA LYS A 57 3.19 -14.04 -1.97
C LYS A 57 1.68 -14.16 -1.77
N LYS A 58 0.94 -14.37 -2.86
CA LYS A 58 -0.53 -14.34 -2.90
C LYS A 58 -1.22 -15.20 -1.82
N LYS A 59 -0.73 -16.44 -1.62
CA LYS A 59 -1.30 -17.37 -0.61
C LYS A 59 -1.17 -16.81 0.81
N ALA A 60 0.03 -16.30 1.16
CA ALA A 60 0.28 -15.69 2.47
C ALA A 60 -0.53 -14.40 2.66
N LEU A 61 -0.61 -13.56 1.61
CA LEU A 61 -1.40 -12.33 1.65
C LEU A 61 -2.89 -12.61 1.89
N ARG A 62 -3.45 -13.62 1.19
CA ARG A 62 -4.84 -14.07 1.39
C ARG A 62 -5.06 -14.56 2.82
N GLY A 63 -4.11 -15.29 3.40
CA GLY A 63 -4.16 -15.73 4.79
C GLY A 63 -4.18 -14.57 5.79
N ASN A 64 -3.57 -13.45 5.47
CA ASN A 64 -3.52 -12.25 6.33
C ASN A 64 -4.75 -11.34 6.17
N ILE A 65 -5.43 -11.36 5.02
CA ILE A 65 -6.63 -10.53 4.75
C ILE A 65 -7.90 -11.37 4.96
N GLN A 66 -8.19 -11.72 6.20
CA GLN A 66 -9.35 -12.56 6.55
C GLN A 66 -10.65 -11.78 6.70
N LYS A 67 -10.57 -10.50 7.10
CA LYS A 67 -11.74 -9.63 7.30
C LYS A 67 -11.89 -8.61 6.17
N GLN A 68 -13.08 -8.03 6.05
CA GLN A 68 -13.31 -6.88 5.19
C GLN A 68 -12.70 -5.63 5.82
N PHE A 69 -12.06 -4.82 4.99
CA PHE A 69 -11.60 -3.48 5.35
C PHE A 69 -12.44 -2.43 4.64
N LYS A 70 -12.86 -1.42 5.39
CA LYS A 70 -13.64 -0.29 4.84
C LYS A 70 -12.78 0.58 3.93
N TYR A 71 -11.52 0.78 4.31
CA TYR A 71 -10.53 1.55 3.56
C TYR A 71 -9.24 0.75 3.38
N VAL A 72 -8.65 0.86 2.20
CA VAL A 72 -7.35 0.23 1.89
C VAL A 72 -6.47 1.25 1.19
N VAL A 73 -5.23 1.38 1.68
CA VAL A 73 -4.21 2.24 1.05
C VAL A 73 -2.97 1.42 0.77
N ASN A 74 -2.59 1.33 -0.51
CA ASN A 74 -1.39 0.64 -0.94
C ASN A 74 -0.23 1.64 -1.11
N LEU A 75 0.70 1.61 -0.16
CA LEU A 75 1.97 2.33 -0.15
C LEU A 75 3.16 1.36 -0.34
N GLY A 76 2.84 0.09 -0.61
CA GLY A 76 3.84 -0.96 -0.78
C GLY A 76 4.60 -0.78 -2.08
N GLY A 77 5.91 -0.92 -2.02
CA GLY A 77 6.77 -0.84 -3.19
C GLY A 77 8.22 -1.11 -2.84
N TYR A 78 9.00 -1.44 -3.86
CA TYR A 78 10.44 -1.62 -3.75
C TYR A 78 11.14 -0.33 -4.18
N VAL A 79 11.97 0.22 -3.29
CA VAL A 79 12.52 1.59 -3.46
C VAL A 79 13.77 1.65 -4.37
N ASP A 80 14.50 0.54 -4.52
CA ASP A 80 15.64 0.48 -5.44
C ASP A 80 15.16 0.06 -6.84
N HIS A 81 14.78 1.06 -7.62
CA HIS A 81 14.21 0.84 -8.95
C HIS A 81 15.23 0.39 -10.01
N SER A 82 16.52 0.33 -9.68
CA SER A 82 17.55 -0.26 -10.54
C SER A 82 17.33 -1.77 -10.71
N ASN A 83 16.77 -2.45 -9.69
CA ASN A 83 16.39 -3.85 -9.78
C ASN A 83 15.00 -4.00 -10.43
N LYS A 84 14.98 -4.04 -11.77
CA LYS A 84 13.75 -4.12 -12.57
C LYS A 84 12.83 -5.27 -12.15
N LYS A 85 13.37 -6.47 -11.85
CA LYS A 85 12.59 -7.64 -11.45
C LYS A 85 11.87 -7.41 -10.11
N LYS A 86 12.56 -6.96 -9.09
CA LYS A 86 11.97 -6.66 -7.78
C LYS A 86 10.98 -5.51 -7.86
N THR A 87 11.29 -4.49 -8.65
CA THR A 87 10.38 -3.36 -8.92
C THR A 87 9.07 -3.87 -9.51
N PHE A 88 9.11 -4.64 -10.61
CA PHE A 88 7.93 -5.21 -11.24
C PHE A 88 7.14 -6.09 -10.26
N GLN A 89 7.82 -6.99 -9.54
CA GLN A 89 7.17 -7.89 -8.59
C GLN A 89 6.44 -7.12 -7.47
N SER A 90 7.08 -6.11 -6.87
CA SER A 90 6.45 -5.40 -5.75
C SER A 90 5.35 -4.44 -6.20
N HIS A 91 5.55 -3.68 -7.27
CA HIS A 91 4.58 -2.67 -7.71
C HIS A 91 3.44 -3.26 -8.54
N TYR A 92 3.72 -4.19 -9.47
CA TYR A 92 2.69 -4.81 -10.29
C TYR A 92 2.12 -6.09 -9.67
N THR A 93 2.96 -7.13 -9.46
CA THR A 93 2.47 -8.43 -8.97
C THR A 93 1.85 -8.31 -7.57
N GLY A 94 2.49 -7.55 -6.69
CA GLY A 94 1.96 -7.30 -5.34
C GLY A 94 0.62 -6.56 -5.36
N CYS A 95 0.50 -5.52 -6.18
CA CYS A 95 -0.76 -4.78 -6.36
C CYS A 95 -1.85 -5.67 -6.96
N LYS A 96 -1.55 -6.45 -8.00
CA LYS A 96 -2.46 -7.41 -8.61
C LYS A 96 -2.97 -8.44 -7.59
N ASN A 97 -2.09 -9.05 -6.80
CA ASN A 97 -2.48 -9.99 -5.76
C ASN A 97 -3.43 -9.35 -4.73
N LEU A 98 -3.12 -8.12 -4.31
CA LEU A 98 -3.92 -7.37 -3.35
C LEU A 98 -5.33 -7.10 -3.91
N THR A 99 -5.43 -6.55 -5.12
CA THR A 99 -6.71 -6.22 -5.74
C THR A 99 -7.57 -7.45 -5.99
N GLU A 100 -7.00 -8.57 -6.46
CA GLU A 100 -7.74 -9.82 -6.66
C GLU A 100 -8.30 -10.41 -5.34
N ILE A 101 -7.59 -10.22 -4.23
CA ILE A 101 -8.10 -10.62 -2.91
C ILE A 101 -9.21 -9.68 -2.45
N LEU A 102 -9.05 -8.38 -2.65
CA LEU A 102 -10.01 -7.37 -2.24
C LEU A 102 -11.30 -7.39 -3.06
N LEU A 103 -11.29 -7.85 -4.32
CA LEU A 103 -12.50 -8.04 -5.14
C LEU A 103 -13.52 -8.96 -4.46
N LYS A 104 -13.10 -9.90 -3.63
CA LYS A 104 -13.98 -10.79 -2.87
C LYS A 104 -14.57 -10.13 -1.59
N LYS A 105 -13.98 -9.03 -1.15
CA LYS A 105 -14.35 -8.26 0.06
C LYS A 105 -14.11 -6.78 -0.23
N THR A 106 -14.84 -6.24 -1.21
CA THR A 106 -14.63 -4.91 -1.78
C THR A 106 -14.63 -3.83 -0.69
N PRO A 107 -13.57 -3.03 -0.56
CA PRO A 107 -13.54 -1.90 0.34
C PRO A 107 -14.43 -0.76 -0.17
N LYS A 108 -14.85 0.14 0.72
CA LYS A 108 -15.54 1.38 0.35
C LYS A 108 -14.65 2.31 -0.48
N ALA A 109 -13.35 2.33 -0.16
CA ALA A 109 -12.35 3.04 -0.97
C ALA A 109 -11.01 2.30 -0.96
N PHE A 110 -10.37 2.28 -2.13
CA PHE A 110 -9.02 1.79 -2.36
C PHE A 110 -8.18 2.91 -2.94
N VAL A 111 -7.01 3.19 -2.34
CA VAL A 111 -6.06 4.18 -2.82
C VAL A 111 -4.76 3.48 -3.19
N GLN A 112 -4.38 3.59 -4.46
CA GLN A 112 -3.06 3.20 -4.97
C GLN A 112 -2.21 4.45 -5.09
N ILE A 113 -1.01 4.45 -4.51
CA ILE A 113 -0.05 5.52 -4.76
C ILE A 113 0.67 5.26 -6.07
N GLY A 114 0.57 6.21 -6.98
CA GLY A 114 1.29 6.27 -8.25
C GLY A 114 2.53 7.17 -8.18
N SER A 115 3.03 7.54 -9.34
CA SER A 115 4.21 8.41 -9.47
C SER A 115 4.10 9.30 -10.70
N SER A 116 4.63 10.52 -10.62
CA SER A 116 4.73 11.42 -11.79
C SER A 116 5.59 10.85 -12.93
N ILE A 117 6.43 9.84 -12.64
CA ILE A 117 7.21 9.13 -13.67
C ILE A 117 6.32 8.42 -14.71
N GLU A 118 5.04 8.19 -14.38
CA GLU A 118 4.03 7.66 -15.31
C GLU A 118 3.87 8.52 -16.56
N TYR A 119 4.08 9.84 -16.46
CA TYR A 119 3.99 10.77 -17.59
C TYR A 119 5.27 10.82 -18.45
N GLY A 120 6.35 10.12 -18.04
CA GLY A 120 7.63 10.09 -18.77
C GLY A 120 8.23 11.47 -18.92
N ASN A 121 8.51 11.88 -20.17
CA ASN A 121 9.15 13.17 -20.49
C ASN A 121 8.14 14.32 -20.70
N ALA A 122 6.93 14.22 -20.18
CA ALA A 122 5.95 15.29 -20.30
C ALA A 122 6.45 16.59 -19.64
N LYS A 123 6.10 17.74 -20.25
CA LYS A 123 6.45 19.06 -19.71
C LYS A 123 5.82 19.28 -18.34
N SER A 124 6.55 19.98 -17.47
CA SER A 124 6.05 20.44 -16.17
C SER A 124 5.30 21.78 -16.33
N PRO A 125 4.26 22.06 -15.52
CA PRO A 125 3.61 21.17 -14.55
C PRO A 125 2.79 20.05 -15.24
N GLN A 126 2.89 18.85 -14.73
CA GLN A 126 2.12 17.70 -15.22
C GLN A 126 0.69 17.77 -14.71
N LYS A 127 -0.26 17.38 -15.56
CA LYS A 127 -1.69 17.38 -15.26
C LYS A 127 -2.26 15.95 -15.42
N GLU A 128 -3.32 15.63 -14.70
CA GLU A 128 -3.93 14.29 -14.68
C GLU A 128 -4.50 13.86 -16.06
N ASN A 129 -4.80 14.82 -16.94
CA ASN A 129 -5.28 14.53 -18.30
C ASN A 129 -4.13 14.30 -19.30
N PHE A 130 -2.87 14.38 -18.88
CA PHE A 130 -1.75 14.06 -19.75
C PHE A 130 -1.70 12.56 -20.02
N ARG A 131 -1.31 12.20 -21.25
CA ARG A 131 -1.10 10.81 -21.63
C ARG A 131 0.09 10.23 -20.87
N CYS A 132 -0.14 9.09 -20.20
CA CYS A 132 0.94 8.33 -19.60
C CYS A 132 1.86 7.75 -20.68
N ASN A 133 3.16 7.95 -20.51
CA ASN A 133 4.21 7.44 -21.41
C ASN A 133 5.46 7.06 -20.60
N PRO A 134 5.34 6.06 -19.71
CA PRO A 134 6.44 5.68 -18.82
C PRO A 134 7.65 5.18 -19.61
N LYS A 135 8.84 5.51 -19.12
CA LYS A 135 10.13 5.12 -19.73
C LYS A 135 10.88 4.10 -18.89
N SER A 136 10.29 3.66 -17.78
CA SER A 136 10.91 2.70 -16.86
C SER A 136 9.91 1.64 -16.40
N VAL A 137 10.42 0.54 -15.85
CA VAL A 137 9.58 -0.51 -15.23
C VAL A 137 8.80 0.05 -14.03
N TYR A 138 9.31 1.07 -13.36
CA TYR A 138 8.65 1.70 -12.22
C TYR A 138 7.44 2.56 -12.65
N GLY A 139 7.57 3.34 -13.73
CA GLY A 139 6.47 4.12 -14.32
C GLY A 139 5.46 3.24 -15.06
#